data_dd0878c21a66e05508eeaf94bad8587d
#
_entry.id   dd0878c21a66e05508eeaf94bad8587d
#
_cell.length_a   1.000
_cell.length_b   1.000
_cell.length_c   1.000
_cell.angle_alpha   90.00
_cell.angle_beta   90.00
_cell.angle_gamma   90.00
#
_symmetry.space_group_name_H-M   'P 1'
#
loop_
_entity.id
_entity.type
_entity.pdbx_description
1 polymer ?
#
loop_
_entity_poly.entity_id
_entity_poly.type
_entity_poly.pdbx_seq_one_letter_code
_entity_poly.pdbx_strand_id
1 'polypeptide(L)'
;MKDILNFLIEVGELKRKPRRGWLVHQIKNPETTAEHIFRTAIIAWVLGKKKRLNLERVIKIALVHDLCEVYSPDVTPYDPLLPKDKKKIREVLKKWPKFTPGLKIKKYNNKYKSECRALEKLTSKLPPDLKAEMKNLWLDFEKGLTAEGRFVKQADKVENLLQGMEYWKKHGKIQYRLWIRWIKEILDDPVLLELARTIENKFCKK
;
A
#
# COMPACT_ATOMS: atom_id res chain seq x y z
N MET A 1 18.46 -6.69 23.42
CA MET A 1 18.80 -7.39 22.15
C MET A 1 17.83 -8.51 21.79
N LYS A 2 17.44 -9.41 22.70
CA LYS A 2 16.50 -10.51 22.40
C LYS A 2 15.17 -10.03 21.82
N ASP A 3 14.57 -8.98 22.39
CA ASP A 3 13.29 -8.45 21.91
C ASP A 3 13.40 -7.75 20.56
N ILE A 4 14.52 -7.07 20.29
CA ILE A 4 14.81 -6.51 18.97
C ILE A 4 14.97 -7.64 17.94
N LEU A 5 15.69 -8.71 18.27
CA LEU A 5 15.84 -9.86 17.38
C LEU A 5 14.46 -10.48 17.05
N ASN A 6 13.62 -10.69 18.06
CA ASN A 6 12.27 -11.21 17.86
C ASN A 6 11.45 -10.32 16.94
N PHE A 7 11.46 -9.00 17.16
CA PHE A 7 10.82 -8.03 16.28
C PHE A 7 11.31 -8.15 14.82
N LEU A 8 12.63 -8.25 14.60
CA LEU A 8 13.21 -8.40 13.26
C LEU A 8 12.80 -9.72 12.58
N ILE A 9 12.70 -10.81 13.35
CA ILE A 9 12.20 -12.11 12.83
C ILE A 9 10.74 -11.96 12.39
N GLU A 10 9.90 -11.32 13.22
CA GLU A 10 8.48 -11.10 12.90
C GLU A 10 8.31 -10.19 11.66
N VAL A 11 9.06 -9.09 11.56
CA VAL A 11 9.09 -8.25 10.35
C VAL A 11 9.48 -9.06 9.11
N GLY A 12 10.36 -10.04 9.27
CA GLY A 12 10.76 -10.96 8.20
C GLY A 12 9.60 -11.75 7.60
N GLU A 13 8.47 -11.91 8.30
CA GLU A 13 7.27 -12.58 7.75
C GLU A 13 6.69 -11.84 6.54
N LEU A 14 6.89 -10.52 6.44
CA LEU A 14 6.42 -9.74 5.28
C LEU A 14 7.06 -10.18 3.97
N LYS A 15 8.24 -10.83 4.01
CA LYS A 15 8.88 -11.44 2.84
C LYS A 15 8.11 -12.65 2.28
N ARG A 16 7.19 -13.22 3.05
CA ARG A 16 6.37 -14.38 2.68
C ARG A 16 4.89 -14.05 2.49
N LYS A 17 4.50 -12.80 2.71
CA LYS A 17 3.11 -12.34 2.58
C LYS A 17 2.86 -11.75 1.20
N PRO A 18 2.19 -12.47 0.28
CA PRO A 18 1.83 -11.94 -1.01
C PRO A 18 0.73 -10.89 -0.87
N ARG A 19 0.83 -9.79 -1.61
CA ARG A 19 -0.17 -8.72 -1.64
C ARG A 19 -1.51 -9.25 -2.11
N ARG A 20 -2.55 -9.06 -1.26
CA ARG A 20 -3.91 -9.57 -1.47
C ARG A 20 -4.53 -9.09 -2.77
N GLY A 21 -4.32 -7.84 -3.13
CA GLY A 21 -4.84 -7.26 -4.37
C GLY A 21 -4.45 -8.06 -5.59
N TRP A 22 -3.21 -8.52 -5.68
CA TRP A 22 -2.73 -9.30 -6.83
C TRP A 22 -3.25 -10.73 -6.83
N LEU A 23 -3.42 -11.35 -5.66
CA LEU A 23 -4.06 -12.66 -5.54
C LEU A 23 -5.51 -12.61 -6.04
N VAL A 24 -6.25 -11.54 -5.74
CA VAL A 24 -7.61 -11.31 -6.24
C VAL A 24 -7.63 -11.23 -7.77
N HIS A 25 -6.61 -10.62 -8.38
CA HIS A 25 -6.44 -10.60 -9.83
C HIS A 25 -5.85 -11.90 -10.40
N GLN A 26 -5.70 -12.94 -9.59
CA GLN A 26 -5.16 -14.26 -9.99
C GLN A 26 -3.75 -14.17 -10.61
N ILE A 27 -2.93 -13.27 -10.11
CA ILE A 27 -1.51 -13.20 -10.44
C ILE A 27 -0.80 -14.36 -9.73
N LYS A 28 -0.04 -15.13 -10.49
CA LYS A 28 0.84 -16.17 -9.93
C LYS A 28 2.11 -15.52 -9.40
N ASN A 29 2.52 -15.93 -8.19
CA ASN A 29 3.71 -15.41 -7.53
C ASN A 29 3.73 -13.86 -7.54
N PRO A 30 2.70 -13.23 -6.91
CA PRO A 30 2.68 -11.78 -6.82
C PRO A 30 3.75 -11.28 -5.87
N GLU A 31 4.07 -10.00 -5.96
CA GLU A 31 4.95 -9.34 -5.00
C GLU A 31 4.49 -9.56 -3.57
N THR A 32 5.44 -9.56 -2.67
CA THR A 32 5.22 -9.60 -1.23
C THR A 32 5.03 -8.19 -0.67
N THR A 33 4.49 -8.09 0.55
CA THR A 33 4.40 -6.81 1.26
C THR A 33 5.78 -6.17 1.45
N ALA A 34 6.83 -6.97 1.70
CA ALA A 34 8.21 -6.45 1.82
C ALA A 34 8.74 -5.83 0.52
N GLU A 35 8.46 -6.43 -0.63
CA GLU A 35 8.86 -5.91 -1.95
C GLU A 35 8.13 -4.62 -2.28
N HIS A 36 6.83 -4.54 -1.95
CA HIS A 36 6.05 -3.32 -2.06
C HIS A 36 6.60 -2.18 -1.18
N ILE A 37 6.85 -2.45 0.11
CA ILE A 37 7.43 -1.48 1.03
C ILE A 37 8.76 -0.95 0.49
N PHE A 38 9.62 -1.84 0.00
CA PHE A 38 10.91 -1.45 -0.56
C PHE A 38 10.75 -0.46 -1.73
N ARG A 39 9.92 -0.78 -2.74
CA ARG A 39 9.77 0.08 -3.91
C ARG A 39 9.02 1.38 -3.58
N THR A 40 8.05 1.34 -2.67
CA THR A 40 7.41 2.54 -2.13
C THR A 40 8.43 3.48 -1.48
N ALA A 41 9.34 2.94 -0.66
CA ALA A 41 10.40 3.75 -0.02
C ALA A 41 11.34 4.38 -1.05
N ILE A 42 11.73 3.66 -2.10
CA ILE A 42 12.56 4.20 -3.19
C ILE A 42 11.85 5.32 -3.94
N ILE A 43 10.58 5.12 -4.33
CA ILE A 43 9.76 6.15 -5.00
C ILE A 43 9.67 7.40 -4.11
N ALA A 44 9.33 7.20 -2.85
CA ALA A 44 9.16 8.30 -1.89
C ALA A 44 10.47 9.07 -1.65
N TRP A 45 11.60 8.38 -1.54
CA TRP A 45 12.90 8.99 -1.39
C TRP A 45 13.29 9.83 -2.62
N VAL A 46 13.29 9.20 -3.81
CA VAL A 46 13.73 9.85 -5.04
C VAL A 46 12.88 11.08 -5.37
N LEU A 47 11.57 10.96 -5.26
CA LEU A 47 10.67 12.06 -5.59
C LEU A 47 10.51 13.07 -4.44
N GLY A 48 10.59 12.62 -3.18
CA GLY A 48 10.59 13.51 -2.01
C GLY A 48 11.75 14.51 -2.02
N LYS A 49 12.91 14.10 -2.57
CA LYS A 49 14.05 15.00 -2.77
C LYS A 49 13.70 16.19 -3.69
N LYS A 50 12.95 15.95 -4.78
CA LYS A 50 12.49 17.01 -5.68
C LYS A 50 11.57 18.02 -4.96
N LYS A 51 10.86 17.57 -3.93
CA LYS A 51 9.90 18.39 -3.17
C LYS A 51 10.49 19.05 -1.92
N ARG A 52 11.77 18.84 -1.64
CA ARG A 52 12.46 19.35 -0.43
C ARG A 52 11.79 18.89 0.88
N LEU A 53 11.19 17.70 0.89
CA LEU A 53 10.63 17.08 2.09
C LEU A 53 11.75 16.59 3.03
N ASN A 54 11.40 16.37 4.28
CA ASN A 54 12.29 15.70 5.23
C ASN A 54 12.45 14.22 4.82
N LEU A 55 13.55 13.90 4.14
CA LEU A 55 13.78 12.58 3.55
C LEU A 55 13.90 11.46 4.59
N GLU A 56 14.49 11.77 5.75
CA GLU A 56 14.56 10.79 6.84
C GLU A 56 13.13 10.38 7.26
N ARG A 57 12.26 11.36 7.48
CA ARG A 57 10.88 11.12 7.83
C ARG A 57 10.11 10.39 6.73
N VAL A 58 10.28 10.81 5.47
CA VAL A 58 9.66 10.16 4.30
C VAL A 58 10.02 8.68 4.21
N ILE A 59 11.32 8.35 4.33
CA ILE A 59 11.81 6.97 4.26
C ILE A 59 11.27 6.16 5.44
N LYS A 60 11.35 6.70 6.67
CA LYS A 60 10.82 6.03 7.85
C LYS A 60 9.32 5.74 7.75
N ILE A 61 8.51 6.71 7.28
CA ILE A 61 7.07 6.51 7.05
C ILE A 61 6.86 5.39 6.02
N ALA A 62 7.58 5.41 4.90
CA ALA A 62 7.45 4.39 3.85
C ALA A 62 7.83 3.00 4.34
N LEU A 63 8.84 2.87 5.22
CA LEU A 63 9.24 1.58 5.80
C LEU A 63 8.23 1.06 6.83
N VAL A 64 7.50 1.93 7.52
CA VAL A 64 6.60 1.55 8.63
C VAL A 64 5.16 1.33 8.17
N HIS A 65 4.73 1.91 7.04
CA HIS A 65 3.31 2.04 6.69
C HIS A 65 2.53 0.71 6.67
N ASP A 66 3.13 -0.37 6.21
CA ASP A 66 2.51 -1.70 6.12
C ASP A 66 3.14 -2.74 7.09
N LEU A 67 3.97 -2.32 8.08
CA LEU A 67 4.51 -3.25 9.09
C LEU A 67 3.40 -3.95 9.90
N CYS A 68 2.28 -3.28 10.11
CA CYS A 68 1.10 -3.85 10.77
C CYS A 68 0.58 -5.12 10.08
N GLU A 69 0.85 -5.29 8.80
CA GLU A 69 0.45 -6.48 8.04
C GLU A 69 1.13 -7.77 8.51
N VAL A 70 2.16 -7.71 9.37
CA VAL A 70 2.67 -8.91 10.06
C VAL A 70 1.54 -9.66 10.76
N TYR A 71 0.63 -8.94 11.41
CA TYR A 71 -0.48 -9.51 12.19
C TYR A 71 -1.87 -9.13 11.65
N SER A 72 -1.99 -8.07 10.86
CA SER A 72 -3.24 -7.72 10.18
C SER A 72 -3.27 -8.34 8.78
N PRO A 73 -4.41 -8.84 8.31
CA PRO A 73 -4.52 -9.27 6.94
C PRO A 73 -4.49 -8.05 6.00
N ASP A 74 -3.75 -8.16 4.89
CA ASP A 74 -3.93 -7.27 3.76
C ASP A 74 -5.33 -7.51 3.17
N VAL A 75 -6.23 -6.56 3.30
CA VAL A 75 -7.61 -6.66 2.83
C VAL A 75 -7.89 -5.64 1.76
N THR A 76 -8.48 -6.09 0.65
CA THR A 76 -8.96 -5.19 -0.37
C THR A 76 -10.39 -4.73 -0.08
N PRO A 77 -10.79 -3.53 -0.55
CA PRO A 77 -12.19 -3.10 -0.44
C PRO A 77 -13.18 -4.08 -1.10
N TYR A 78 -12.70 -4.95 -1.98
CA TYR A 78 -13.52 -5.89 -2.74
C TYR A 78 -13.76 -7.22 -2.03
N ASP A 79 -12.93 -7.59 -1.05
CA ASP A 79 -13.02 -8.91 -0.41
C ASP A 79 -14.43 -9.34 -0.01
N PRO A 80 -15.29 -8.48 0.56
CA PRO A 80 -16.67 -8.87 0.90
C PRO A 80 -17.59 -9.10 -0.30
N LEU A 81 -17.20 -8.65 -1.49
CA LEU A 81 -17.98 -8.76 -2.73
C LEU A 81 -17.48 -9.90 -3.61
N LEU A 82 -16.35 -10.51 -3.23
CA LEU A 82 -15.76 -11.56 -4.05
C LEU A 82 -16.54 -12.86 -3.90
N PRO A 83 -17.01 -13.45 -5.00
CA PRO A 83 -17.64 -14.76 -4.96
C PRO A 83 -16.62 -15.84 -4.61
N LYS A 84 -17.08 -16.94 -4.00
CA LYS A 84 -16.23 -18.11 -3.76
C LYS A 84 -15.68 -18.72 -5.05
N ASP A 85 -16.44 -18.63 -6.13
CA ASP A 85 -16.02 -19.08 -7.46
C ASP A 85 -15.03 -18.09 -8.08
N LYS A 86 -13.77 -18.54 -8.21
CA LYS A 86 -12.69 -17.75 -8.78
C LYS A 86 -12.96 -17.26 -10.22
N LYS A 87 -13.74 -18.00 -11.01
CA LYS A 87 -14.09 -17.60 -12.39
C LYS A 87 -14.97 -16.34 -12.39
N LYS A 88 -15.84 -16.19 -11.40
CA LYS A 88 -16.74 -15.03 -11.27
C LYS A 88 -16.05 -13.79 -10.69
N ILE A 89 -14.90 -13.93 -10.04
CA ILE A 89 -14.14 -12.79 -9.48
C ILE A 89 -13.83 -11.77 -10.57
N ARG A 90 -13.40 -12.21 -11.75
CA ARG A 90 -13.05 -11.31 -12.86
C ARG A 90 -14.23 -10.44 -13.30
N GLU A 91 -15.44 -10.97 -13.28
CA GLU A 91 -16.65 -10.20 -13.66
C GLU A 91 -16.99 -9.13 -12.61
N VAL A 92 -16.77 -9.43 -11.32
CA VAL A 92 -16.94 -8.45 -10.25
C VAL A 92 -15.91 -7.32 -10.39
N LEU A 93 -14.66 -7.66 -10.66
CA LEU A 93 -13.59 -6.66 -10.82
C LEU A 93 -13.78 -5.77 -12.05
N LYS A 94 -14.33 -6.29 -13.14
CA LYS A 94 -14.65 -5.49 -14.33
C LYS A 94 -15.66 -4.37 -14.05
N LYS A 95 -16.59 -4.58 -13.13
CA LYS A 95 -17.63 -3.60 -12.78
C LYS A 95 -17.14 -2.48 -11.87
N TRP A 96 -15.92 -2.61 -11.31
CA TRP A 96 -15.35 -1.65 -10.35
C TRP A 96 -16.39 -1.18 -9.33
N PRO A 97 -16.77 -2.04 -8.36
CA PRO A 97 -17.92 -1.80 -7.49
C PRO A 97 -17.76 -0.48 -6.73
N LYS A 98 -18.81 0.33 -6.78
CA LYS A 98 -18.90 1.57 -6.01
C LYS A 98 -19.48 1.28 -4.63
N PHE A 99 -18.83 1.77 -3.59
CA PHE A 99 -19.31 1.64 -2.21
C PHE A 99 -20.01 2.94 -1.78
N THR A 100 -21.08 2.80 -1.01
CA THR A 100 -21.70 3.97 -0.36
C THR A 100 -20.73 4.63 0.62
N PRO A 101 -20.86 5.95 0.86
CA PRO A 101 -19.97 6.64 1.81
C PRO A 101 -19.94 5.99 3.19
N GLY A 102 -21.08 5.60 3.75
CA GLY A 102 -21.18 4.95 5.05
C GLY A 102 -20.46 3.60 5.09
N LEU A 103 -20.54 2.81 4.02
CA LEU A 103 -19.82 1.54 3.94
C LEU A 103 -18.30 1.74 3.82
N LYS A 104 -17.86 2.78 3.09
CA LYS A 104 -16.42 3.14 3.02
C LYS A 104 -15.88 3.51 4.40
N ILE A 105 -16.59 4.35 5.14
CA ILE A 105 -16.21 4.77 6.50
C ILE A 105 -16.14 3.57 7.44
N LYS A 106 -17.17 2.72 7.45
CA LYS A 106 -17.19 1.51 8.29
C LYS A 106 -16.01 0.59 8.00
N LYS A 107 -15.72 0.33 6.72
CA LYS A 107 -14.58 -0.52 6.31
C LYS A 107 -13.26 0.11 6.71
N TYR A 108 -13.08 1.40 6.46
CA TYR A 108 -11.88 2.12 6.88
C TYR A 108 -11.65 2.01 8.41
N ASN A 109 -12.69 2.27 9.20
CA ASN A 109 -12.57 2.19 10.66
C ASN A 109 -12.23 0.78 11.16
N ASN A 110 -12.79 -0.26 10.54
CA ASN A 110 -12.47 -1.64 10.92
C ASN A 110 -11.02 -2.01 10.55
N LYS A 111 -10.57 -1.63 9.35
CA LYS A 111 -9.18 -1.82 8.92
C LYS A 111 -8.24 -1.10 9.87
N TYR A 112 -8.46 0.20 10.09
CA TYR A 112 -7.65 1.02 10.99
C TYR A 112 -7.51 0.42 12.39
N LYS A 113 -8.63 -0.03 13.00
CA LYS A 113 -8.60 -0.67 14.32
C LYS A 113 -7.80 -1.97 14.33
N SER A 114 -7.91 -2.78 13.29
CA SER A 114 -7.15 -4.02 13.13
C SER A 114 -5.67 -3.75 13.00
N GLU A 115 -5.29 -2.83 12.15
CA GLU A 115 -3.89 -2.47 11.88
C GLU A 115 -3.23 -1.79 13.09
N CYS A 116 -3.95 -0.91 13.79
CA CYS A 116 -3.47 -0.29 15.03
C CYS A 116 -3.12 -1.36 16.07
N ARG A 117 -4.01 -2.35 16.31
CA ARG A 117 -3.74 -3.45 17.24
C ARG A 117 -2.56 -4.31 16.77
N ALA A 118 -2.46 -4.57 15.48
CA ALA A 118 -1.39 -5.36 14.88
C ALA A 118 -0.02 -4.66 15.08
N LEU A 119 0.05 -3.36 14.83
CA LEU A 119 1.26 -2.58 15.06
C LEU A 119 1.63 -2.52 16.56
N GLU A 120 0.65 -2.31 17.45
CA GLU A 120 0.88 -2.33 18.87
C GLU A 120 1.41 -3.68 19.37
N LYS A 121 0.90 -4.77 18.85
CA LYS A 121 1.39 -6.12 19.13
C LYS A 121 2.83 -6.30 18.66
N LEU A 122 3.12 -5.94 17.40
CA LEU A 122 4.44 -6.07 16.79
C LEU A 122 5.52 -5.29 17.55
N THR A 123 5.17 -4.08 17.99
CA THR A 123 6.10 -3.16 18.65
C THR A 123 6.10 -3.29 20.18
N SER A 124 5.31 -4.22 20.75
CA SER A 124 5.03 -4.27 22.21
C SER A 124 6.26 -4.41 23.09
N LYS A 125 7.31 -5.07 22.59
CA LYS A 125 8.55 -5.34 23.33
C LYS A 125 9.74 -4.45 22.93
N LEU A 126 9.50 -3.50 22.02
CA LEU A 126 10.53 -2.53 21.65
C LEU A 126 10.71 -1.47 22.76
N PRO A 127 11.88 -0.80 22.80
CA PRO A 127 12.08 0.38 23.64
C PRO A 127 10.94 1.38 23.44
N PRO A 128 10.49 2.05 24.52
CA PRO A 128 9.32 2.94 24.50
C PRO A 128 9.41 4.08 23.46
N ASP A 129 10.59 4.66 23.30
CA ASP A 129 10.89 5.71 22.33
C ASP A 129 10.74 5.22 20.89
N LEU A 130 11.31 4.06 20.55
CA LEU A 130 11.23 3.45 19.23
C LEU A 130 9.78 3.01 18.91
N LYS A 131 9.08 2.42 19.89
CA LYS A 131 7.66 2.09 19.77
C LYS A 131 6.83 3.33 19.46
N ALA A 132 7.05 4.42 20.20
CA ALA A 132 6.34 5.69 20.01
C ALA A 132 6.65 6.29 18.64
N GLU A 133 7.91 6.27 18.20
CA GLU A 133 8.31 6.75 16.87
C GLU A 133 7.58 5.98 15.77
N MET A 134 7.63 4.65 15.77
CA MET A 134 6.97 3.83 14.76
C MET A 134 5.45 4.06 14.71
N LYS A 135 4.81 4.16 15.87
CA LYS A 135 3.38 4.46 15.97
C LYS A 135 3.03 5.83 15.37
N ASN A 136 3.83 6.85 15.66
CA ASN A 136 3.62 8.21 15.16
C ASN A 136 3.83 8.28 13.62
N LEU A 137 4.84 7.60 13.10
CA LEU A 137 5.08 7.53 11.65
C LEU A 137 3.95 6.80 10.93
N TRP A 138 3.48 5.68 11.46
CA TRP A 138 2.34 4.95 10.92
C TRP A 138 1.05 5.79 10.98
N LEU A 139 0.82 6.48 12.08
CA LEU A 139 -0.33 7.36 12.24
C LEU A 139 -0.30 8.52 11.24
N ASP A 140 0.90 9.07 11.00
CA ASP A 140 1.09 10.12 9.99
C ASP A 140 0.74 9.63 8.59
N PHE A 141 1.16 8.42 8.22
CA PHE A 141 0.74 7.80 6.96
C PHE A 141 -0.79 7.62 6.91
N GLU A 142 -1.40 7.05 7.95
CA GLU A 142 -2.84 6.76 7.97
C GLU A 142 -3.70 8.03 7.91
N LYS A 143 -3.32 9.09 8.59
CA LYS A 143 -4.08 10.33 8.70
C LYS A 143 -3.62 11.44 7.76
N GLY A 144 -2.43 11.34 7.18
CA GLY A 144 -1.84 12.39 6.36
C GLY A 144 -1.60 13.68 7.14
N LEU A 145 -1.06 13.57 8.36
CA LEU A 145 -0.91 14.71 9.27
C LEU A 145 0.10 15.72 8.78
N THR A 146 1.20 15.25 8.18
CA THR A 146 2.27 16.10 7.64
C THR A 146 2.31 16.05 6.12
N ALA A 147 3.12 16.92 5.51
CA ALA A 147 3.37 16.88 4.07
C ALA A 147 4.03 15.55 3.66
N GLU A 148 4.95 15.03 4.50
CA GLU A 148 5.62 13.76 4.31
C GLU A 148 4.64 12.59 4.36
N GLY A 149 3.74 12.54 5.36
CA GLY A 149 2.73 11.50 5.49
C GLY A 149 1.78 11.46 4.30
N ARG A 150 1.27 12.63 3.87
CA ARG A 150 0.42 12.74 2.67
C ARG A 150 1.14 12.31 1.40
N PHE A 151 2.41 12.70 1.28
CA PHE A 151 3.22 12.36 0.11
C PHE A 151 3.47 10.84 0.02
N VAL A 152 3.90 10.20 1.11
CA VAL A 152 4.14 8.76 1.13
C VAL A 152 2.85 7.97 0.87
N LYS A 153 1.72 8.43 1.39
CA LYS A 153 0.41 7.80 1.13
C LYS A 153 0.03 7.82 -0.35
N GLN A 154 0.41 8.87 -1.06
CA GLN A 154 0.21 8.95 -2.51
C GLN A 154 1.28 8.15 -3.28
N ALA A 155 2.54 8.13 -2.80
CA ALA A 155 3.61 7.33 -3.38
C ALA A 155 3.27 5.83 -3.36
N ASP A 156 2.67 5.33 -2.27
CA ASP A 156 2.12 3.96 -2.20
C ASP A 156 1.12 3.69 -3.33
N LYS A 157 0.23 4.63 -3.62
CA LYS A 157 -0.76 4.45 -4.71
C LYS A 157 -0.10 4.43 -6.10
N VAL A 158 0.93 5.23 -6.30
CA VAL A 158 1.71 5.24 -7.55
C VAL A 158 2.54 3.97 -7.70
N GLU A 159 3.09 3.45 -6.61
CA GLU A 159 3.76 2.15 -6.60
C GLU A 159 2.80 1.02 -7.03
N ASN A 160 1.62 0.96 -6.43
CA ASN A 160 0.59 0.00 -6.81
C ASN A 160 0.18 0.15 -8.29
N LEU A 161 0.10 1.38 -8.83
CA LEU A 161 -0.14 1.60 -10.25
C LEU A 161 0.96 0.99 -11.11
N LEU A 162 2.22 1.27 -10.78
CA LEU A 162 3.37 0.78 -11.54
C LEU A 162 3.39 -0.75 -11.55
N GLN A 163 3.23 -1.39 -10.39
CA GLN A 163 3.15 -2.85 -10.28
C GLN A 163 1.97 -3.43 -11.07
N GLY A 164 0.82 -2.78 -11.01
CA GLY A 164 -0.35 -3.17 -11.78
C GLY A 164 -0.10 -3.12 -13.29
N MET A 165 0.61 -2.09 -13.78
CA MET A 165 0.97 -1.96 -15.20
C MET A 165 1.97 -3.04 -15.65
N GLU A 166 2.96 -3.37 -14.81
CA GLU A 166 3.90 -4.48 -15.05
C GLU A 166 3.14 -5.81 -15.16
N TYR A 167 2.20 -6.09 -14.25
CA TYR A 167 1.37 -7.29 -14.29
C TYR A 167 0.39 -7.29 -15.46
N TRP A 168 -0.18 -6.15 -15.83
CA TRP A 168 -0.99 -6.06 -17.03
C TRP A 168 -0.19 -6.43 -18.28
N LYS A 169 1.00 -5.86 -18.44
CA LYS A 169 1.86 -6.15 -19.58
C LYS A 169 2.25 -7.63 -19.65
N LYS A 170 2.53 -8.23 -18.47
CA LYS A 170 2.97 -9.64 -18.40
C LYS A 170 1.83 -10.65 -18.52
N HIS A 171 0.66 -10.35 -17.96
CA HIS A 171 -0.41 -11.33 -17.78
C HIS A 171 -1.75 -10.93 -18.43
N GLY A 172 -1.95 -9.69 -18.85
CA GLY A 172 -3.20 -9.20 -19.43
C GLY A 172 -4.42 -9.20 -18.49
N LYS A 173 -4.23 -9.41 -17.18
CA LYS A 173 -5.33 -9.65 -16.23
C LYS A 173 -5.84 -8.41 -15.49
N ILE A 174 -5.10 -7.32 -15.52
CA ILE A 174 -5.42 -6.10 -14.78
C ILE A 174 -6.30 -5.18 -15.61
N GLN A 175 -7.32 -4.59 -14.99
CA GLN A 175 -8.20 -3.57 -15.61
C GLN A 175 -7.52 -2.19 -15.54
N TYR A 176 -6.38 -2.04 -16.20
CA TYR A 176 -5.48 -0.91 -16.06
C TYR A 176 -6.13 0.45 -16.34
N ARG A 177 -7.05 0.57 -17.30
CA ARG A 177 -7.71 1.85 -17.64
C ARG A 177 -8.52 2.41 -16.47
N LEU A 178 -9.25 1.56 -15.77
CA LEU A 178 -10.01 1.96 -14.57
C LEU A 178 -9.07 2.32 -13.44
N TRP A 179 -7.98 1.59 -13.31
CA TRP A 179 -6.97 1.83 -12.28
C TRP A 179 -6.25 3.16 -12.48
N ILE A 180 -5.77 3.45 -13.70
CA ILE A 180 -5.14 4.74 -14.04
C ILE A 180 -6.10 5.90 -13.73
N ARG A 181 -7.38 5.78 -14.15
CA ARG A 181 -8.38 6.82 -13.86
C ARG A 181 -8.51 7.05 -12.36
N TRP A 182 -8.74 5.99 -11.60
CA TRP A 182 -8.89 6.09 -10.15
C TRP A 182 -7.66 6.70 -9.47
N ILE A 183 -6.46 6.27 -9.83
CA ILE A 183 -5.22 6.84 -9.26
C ILE A 183 -5.14 8.34 -9.55
N LYS A 184 -5.42 8.78 -10.77
CA LYS A 184 -5.41 10.20 -11.13
C LYS A 184 -6.45 11.04 -10.39
N GLU A 185 -7.57 10.43 -9.99
CA GLU A 185 -8.61 11.09 -9.20
C GLU A 185 -8.21 11.29 -7.72
N ILE A 186 -7.36 10.43 -7.18
CA ILE A 186 -6.97 10.48 -5.76
C ILE A 186 -5.62 11.14 -5.50
N LEU A 187 -4.80 11.33 -6.53
CA LEU A 187 -3.52 12.05 -6.42
C LEU A 187 -3.75 13.56 -6.55
N ASP A 188 -3.20 14.32 -5.63
CA ASP A 188 -3.15 15.79 -5.68
C ASP A 188 -1.71 16.33 -5.76
N ASP A 189 -0.71 15.49 -5.51
CA ASP A 189 0.69 15.87 -5.61
C ASP A 189 1.17 15.93 -7.07
N PRO A 190 1.67 17.10 -7.55
CA PRO A 190 2.02 17.27 -8.96
C PRO A 190 3.16 16.37 -9.43
N VAL A 191 4.14 16.06 -8.57
CA VAL A 191 5.28 15.20 -8.93
C VAL A 191 4.84 13.74 -9.07
N LEU A 192 3.94 13.27 -8.19
CA LEU A 192 3.38 11.93 -8.26
C LEU A 192 2.38 11.80 -9.43
N LEU A 193 1.62 12.85 -9.74
CA LEU A 193 0.77 12.90 -10.94
C LEU A 193 1.61 12.84 -12.23
N GLU A 194 2.75 13.53 -12.27
CA GLU A 194 3.70 13.46 -13.39
C GLU A 194 4.22 12.03 -13.57
N LEU A 195 4.64 11.36 -12.48
CA LEU A 195 5.07 9.96 -12.53
C LEU A 195 3.94 9.05 -13.01
N ALA A 196 2.71 9.20 -12.52
CA ALA A 196 1.56 8.41 -12.96
C ALA A 196 1.28 8.58 -14.46
N ARG A 197 1.37 9.79 -15.00
CA ARG A 197 1.28 10.08 -16.45
C ARG A 197 2.42 9.42 -17.22
N THR A 198 3.63 9.46 -16.70
CA THR A 198 4.82 8.83 -17.30
C THR A 198 4.67 7.32 -17.38
N ILE A 199 4.15 6.70 -16.32
CA ILE A 199 3.82 5.26 -16.30
C ILE A 199 2.78 4.95 -17.38
N GLU A 200 1.68 5.71 -17.44
CA GLU A 200 0.65 5.52 -18.48
C GLU A 200 1.24 5.60 -19.88
N ASN A 201 2.03 6.64 -20.16
CA ASN A 201 2.65 6.83 -21.45
C ASN A 201 3.59 5.67 -21.83
N LYS A 202 4.40 5.19 -20.86
CA LYS A 202 5.34 4.08 -21.08
C LYS A 202 4.66 2.77 -21.41
N PHE A 203 3.54 2.48 -20.76
CA PHE A 203 2.89 1.18 -20.88
C PHE A 203 1.75 1.15 -21.90
N CYS A 204 1.06 2.29 -22.16
CA CYS A 204 -0.15 2.34 -22.98
C CYS A 204 0.03 2.98 -24.34
N LYS A 205 1.07 3.79 -24.57
CA LYS A 205 1.37 4.30 -25.91
C LYS A 205 2.24 3.30 -26.64
N LYS A 206 1.80 2.95 -27.85
CA LYS A 206 2.60 2.21 -28.82
C LYS A 206 3.65 3.14 -29.42
#